data_0f4063c252c73653a8229329b8195733
#
_entry.id   0f4063c252c73653a8229329b8195733
#
_cell.length_a   1.000
_cell.length_b   1.000
_cell.length_c   1.000
_cell.angle_alpha   90.00
_cell.angle_beta   90.00
_cell.angle_gamma   90.00
#
_symmetry.space_group_name_H-M   'P 1'
#
loop_
_entity.id
_entity.type
_entity.pdbx_description
1 polymer ?
#
loop_
_entity_poly.entity_id
_entity_poly.type
_entity_poly.pdbx_seq_one_letter_code
_entity_poly.pdbx_strand_id
1 'polypeptide(L)'
;MEIKYKKLTETELDTFINMRITQLTEEYTSEGKNPPEGVDLKAALEDFYHRHMADGTFVSWLAFDGDKIIGTSGMSFVEKPPYFTCPTGRLGLLSSMYTDPNYRRMGIAKKLLDKVVNEARQYGCGSVWITASNMGVKLYTAYGFVHNGNFMQYKLTNFYVKDDSDGQ
;
A
#
# COMPACT_ATOMS: atom_id res chain seq x y z
N MET A 1 11.24 -23.55 -7.37
CA MET A 1 11.06 -22.08 -7.49
C MET A 1 11.57 -21.42 -6.22
N GLU A 2 12.60 -20.60 -6.33
CA GLU A 2 13.17 -19.88 -5.20
C GLU A 2 12.76 -18.39 -5.30
N ILE A 3 11.88 -17.94 -4.41
CA ILE A 3 11.42 -16.54 -4.39
C ILE A 3 12.41 -15.69 -3.61
N LYS A 4 12.97 -14.67 -4.26
CA LYS A 4 13.87 -13.69 -3.66
C LYS A 4 13.13 -12.44 -3.25
N TYR A 5 13.59 -11.80 -2.17
CA TYR A 5 13.00 -10.58 -1.64
C TYR A 5 14.07 -9.49 -1.55
N LYS A 6 13.81 -8.33 -2.17
CA LYS A 6 14.73 -7.18 -2.18
C LYS A 6 13.97 -5.89 -1.93
N LYS A 7 14.67 -4.88 -1.40
CA LYS A 7 14.13 -3.52 -1.34
C LYS A 7 14.00 -2.93 -2.75
N LEU A 8 12.96 -2.13 -2.93
CA LEU A 8 12.77 -1.32 -4.13
C LEU A 8 13.94 -0.34 -4.28
N THR A 9 14.45 -0.24 -5.50
CA THR A 9 15.42 0.78 -5.92
C THR A 9 14.88 1.53 -7.15
N GLU A 10 15.58 2.55 -7.58
CA GLU A 10 15.22 3.30 -8.81
C GLU A 10 15.13 2.40 -10.06
N THR A 11 15.90 1.31 -10.08
CA THR A 11 15.90 0.36 -11.21
C THR A 11 14.56 -0.30 -11.43
N GLU A 12 13.83 -0.63 -10.35
CA GLU A 12 12.54 -1.34 -10.42
C GLU A 12 11.34 -0.38 -10.35
N LEU A 13 11.58 0.93 -10.18
CA LEU A 13 10.53 1.90 -9.85
C LEU A 13 9.43 1.97 -10.89
N ASP A 14 9.74 2.00 -12.18
CA ASP A 14 8.71 2.04 -13.24
C ASP A 14 7.82 0.80 -13.23
N THR A 15 8.41 -0.38 -13.05
CA THR A 15 7.66 -1.64 -12.93
C THR A 15 6.80 -1.64 -11.67
N PHE A 16 7.33 -1.17 -10.55
CA PHE A 16 6.60 -1.04 -9.30
C PHE A 16 5.37 -0.11 -9.43
N ILE A 17 5.53 1.04 -10.08
CA ILE A 17 4.44 1.99 -10.36
C ILE A 17 3.36 1.34 -11.22
N ASN A 18 3.74 0.65 -12.29
CA ASN A 18 2.79 -0.04 -13.16
C ASN A 18 2.01 -1.13 -12.40
N MET A 19 2.68 -1.88 -11.51
CA MET A 19 2.02 -2.87 -10.63
C MET A 19 1.06 -2.20 -9.64
N ARG A 20 1.40 -1.02 -9.11
CA ARG A 20 0.51 -0.24 -8.25
C ARG A 20 -0.74 0.22 -8.98
N ILE A 21 -0.60 0.72 -10.21
CA ILE A 21 -1.73 1.12 -11.06
C ILE A 21 -2.62 -0.09 -11.36
N THR A 22 -2.02 -1.24 -11.68
CA THR A 22 -2.75 -2.50 -11.89
C THR A 22 -3.54 -2.89 -10.65
N GLN A 23 -2.93 -2.85 -9.47
CA GLN A 23 -3.59 -3.13 -8.20
C GLN A 23 -4.82 -2.24 -7.97
N LEU A 24 -4.64 -0.93 -8.12
CA LEU A 24 -5.73 0.04 -7.92
C LEU A 24 -6.86 -0.16 -8.92
N THR A 25 -6.53 -0.49 -10.18
CA THR A 25 -7.52 -0.80 -11.22
C THR A 25 -8.29 -2.07 -10.87
N GLU A 26 -7.62 -3.12 -10.40
CA GLU A 26 -8.28 -4.35 -9.94
C GLU A 26 -9.23 -4.07 -8.76
N GLU A 27 -8.83 -3.23 -7.81
CA GLU A 27 -9.65 -2.84 -6.66
C GLU A 27 -10.94 -2.13 -7.11
N TYR A 28 -10.84 -1.11 -7.99
CA TYR A 28 -12.01 -0.44 -8.56
C TYR A 28 -12.93 -1.41 -9.32
N THR A 29 -12.35 -2.24 -10.18
CA THR A 29 -13.11 -3.20 -10.99
C THR A 29 -13.82 -4.24 -10.11
N SER A 30 -13.18 -4.70 -9.04
CA SER A 30 -13.77 -5.66 -8.10
C SER A 30 -14.98 -5.09 -7.36
N GLU A 31 -15.07 -3.77 -7.25
CA GLU A 31 -16.21 -3.04 -6.67
C GLU A 31 -17.27 -2.63 -7.73
N GLY A 32 -17.09 -3.05 -8.98
CA GLY A 32 -17.98 -2.68 -10.09
C GLY A 32 -17.84 -1.22 -10.54
N LYS A 33 -16.70 -0.59 -10.23
CA LYS A 33 -16.40 0.81 -10.55
C LYS A 33 -15.33 0.90 -11.63
N ASN A 34 -15.29 2.02 -12.34
CA ASN A 34 -14.19 2.37 -13.24
C ASN A 34 -13.25 3.37 -12.55
N PRO A 35 -11.92 3.28 -12.80
CA PRO A 35 -11.00 4.31 -12.36
C PRO A 35 -11.43 5.70 -12.87
N PRO A 36 -11.27 6.78 -12.08
CA PRO A 36 -11.60 8.14 -12.51
C PRO A 36 -10.80 8.56 -13.75
N GLU A 37 -11.47 9.18 -14.73
CA GLU A 37 -10.82 9.74 -15.91
C GLU A 37 -10.13 11.07 -15.59
N GLY A 38 -9.10 11.42 -16.41
CA GLY A 38 -8.40 12.71 -16.31
C GLY A 38 -7.41 12.83 -15.16
N VAL A 39 -7.12 11.77 -14.44
CA VAL A 39 -6.07 11.73 -13.41
C VAL A 39 -4.82 11.08 -13.99
N ASP A 40 -3.71 11.83 -14.09
CA ASP A 40 -2.40 11.26 -14.40
C ASP A 40 -1.78 10.65 -13.13
N LEU A 41 -2.27 9.46 -12.78
CA LEU A 41 -1.81 8.76 -11.59
C LEU A 41 -0.35 8.34 -11.71
N LYS A 42 0.13 8.00 -12.92
CA LYS A 42 1.51 7.59 -13.12
C LYS A 42 2.48 8.69 -12.75
N ALA A 43 2.30 9.90 -13.28
CA ALA A 43 3.14 11.06 -12.97
C ALA A 43 3.09 11.41 -11.47
N ALA A 44 1.91 11.34 -10.84
CA ALA A 44 1.77 11.59 -9.40
C ALA A 44 2.51 10.54 -8.54
N LEU A 45 2.50 9.27 -8.94
CA LEU A 45 3.23 8.21 -8.25
C LEU A 45 4.73 8.34 -8.44
N GLU A 46 5.21 8.68 -9.65
CA GLU A 46 6.62 8.94 -9.94
C GLU A 46 7.16 10.04 -9.03
N ASP A 47 6.49 11.19 -8.98
CA ASP A 47 6.88 12.31 -8.10
C ASP A 47 6.89 11.90 -6.63
N PHE A 48 5.85 11.21 -6.17
CA PHE A 48 5.75 10.75 -4.79
C PHE A 48 6.90 9.83 -4.40
N TYR A 49 7.14 8.77 -5.19
CA TYR A 49 8.15 7.78 -4.84
C TYR A 49 9.57 8.33 -4.91
N HIS A 50 9.89 9.12 -5.93
CA HIS A 50 11.20 9.79 -6.00
C HIS A 50 11.50 10.63 -4.76
N ARG A 51 10.54 11.46 -4.32
CA ARG A 51 10.73 12.30 -3.14
C ARG A 51 10.85 11.48 -1.86
N HIS A 52 9.94 10.55 -1.64
CA HIS A 52 9.85 9.83 -0.37
C HIS A 52 10.84 8.67 -0.24
N MET A 53 11.34 8.13 -1.34
CA MET A 53 12.49 7.22 -1.31
C MET A 53 13.79 7.98 -1.01
N ALA A 54 13.95 9.18 -1.56
CA ALA A 54 15.13 10.01 -1.34
C ALA A 54 15.25 10.51 0.10
N ASP A 55 14.15 10.89 0.74
CA ASP A 55 14.12 11.37 2.13
C ASP A 55 13.95 10.26 3.19
N GLY A 56 13.78 9.01 2.74
CA GLY A 56 13.64 7.84 3.63
C GLY A 56 12.28 7.69 4.29
N THR A 57 11.26 8.45 3.85
CA THR A 57 9.89 8.36 4.38
C THR A 57 9.00 7.35 3.65
N PHE A 58 9.55 6.65 2.65
CA PHE A 58 8.91 5.53 1.98
C PHE A 58 9.90 4.37 1.78
N VAL A 59 9.46 3.16 2.04
CA VAL A 59 10.17 1.92 1.74
C VAL A 59 9.24 0.90 1.11
N SER A 60 9.75 0.11 0.20
CA SER A 60 9.05 -1.02 -0.39
C SER A 60 9.95 -2.25 -0.42
N TRP A 61 9.32 -3.42 -0.29
CA TRP A 61 9.94 -4.71 -0.55
C TRP A 61 9.23 -5.39 -1.71
N LEU A 62 10.04 -6.01 -2.57
CA LEU A 62 9.62 -6.71 -3.78
C LEU A 62 9.91 -8.19 -3.64
N ALA A 63 9.02 -9.02 -4.20
CA ALA A 63 9.24 -10.46 -4.37
C ALA A 63 9.53 -10.76 -5.84
N PHE A 64 10.54 -11.59 -6.09
CA PHE A 64 11.03 -11.96 -7.42
C PHE A 64 10.96 -13.46 -7.64
N ASP A 65 10.52 -13.87 -8.85
CA ASP A 65 10.78 -15.19 -9.43
C ASP A 65 11.74 -14.99 -10.61
N GLY A 66 13.00 -15.40 -10.45
CA GLY A 66 14.07 -14.98 -11.35
C GLY A 66 14.21 -13.45 -11.38
N ASP A 67 14.04 -12.86 -12.56
CA ASP A 67 14.09 -11.41 -12.78
C ASP A 67 12.70 -10.74 -12.79
N LYS A 68 11.63 -11.55 -12.70
CA LYS A 68 10.25 -11.05 -12.71
C LYS A 68 9.84 -10.62 -11.31
N ILE A 69 9.33 -9.39 -11.17
CA ILE A 69 8.65 -8.95 -9.96
C ILE A 69 7.25 -9.59 -9.92
N ILE A 70 6.98 -10.35 -8.86
CA ILE A 70 5.73 -11.10 -8.67
C ILE A 70 4.91 -10.62 -7.46
N GLY A 71 5.47 -9.71 -6.68
CA GLY A 71 4.76 -9.12 -5.55
C GLY A 71 5.44 -7.86 -5.05
N THR A 72 4.63 -6.97 -4.50
CA THR A 72 5.03 -5.66 -3.98
C THR A 72 4.44 -5.42 -2.61
N SER A 73 5.07 -4.51 -1.87
CA SER A 73 4.57 -3.93 -0.63
C SER A 73 5.04 -2.48 -0.56
N GLY A 74 4.44 -1.67 0.30
CA GLY A 74 4.88 -0.29 0.52
C GLY A 74 4.54 0.18 1.92
N MET A 75 5.42 0.96 2.50
CA MET A 75 5.24 1.57 3.80
C MET A 75 5.66 3.03 3.74
N SER A 76 4.73 3.93 3.98
CA SER A 76 5.00 5.36 4.18
C SER A 76 5.11 5.65 5.67
N PHE A 77 6.12 6.41 6.06
CA PHE A 77 6.26 6.87 7.44
C PHE A 77 5.74 8.28 7.57
N VAL A 78 4.82 8.49 8.49
CA VAL A 78 4.20 9.80 8.76
C VAL A 78 4.29 10.13 10.25
N GLU A 79 4.21 11.41 10.57
CA GLU A 79 4.21 11.89 11.94
C GLU A 79 2.90 12.61 12.26
N LYS A 80 2.42 12.41 13.48
CA LYS A 80 1.32 13.13 14.12
C LYS A 80 1.81 13.68 15.46
N PRO A 81 1.12 14.65 16.05
CA PRO A 81 1.39 15.00 17.45
C PRO A 81 1.38 13.74 18.33
N PRO A 82 2.38 13.55 19.20
CA PRO A 82 2.44 12.40 20.10
C PRO A 82 1.20 12.27 20.99
N TYR A 83 0.81 11.04 21.31
CA TYR A 83 -0.30 10.73 22.21
C TYR A 83 0.02 9.48 23.05
N PHE A 84 -0.78 9.18 24.08
CA PHE A 84 -0.44 8.16 25.09
C PHE A 84 -0.08 6.79 24.52
N THR A 85 -0.80 6.32 23.49
CA THR A 85 -0.54 5.01 22.89
C THR A 85 0.48 5.06 21.75
N CYS A 86 0.94 6.24 21.37
CA CYS A 86 2.00 6.45 20.36
C CYS A 86 2.86 7.67 20.74
N PRO A 87 3.75 7.53 21.75
CA PRO A 87 4.55 8.66 22.27
C PRO A 87 5.55 9.23 21.24
N THR A 88 5.90 8.47 20.21
CA THR A 88 6.75 8.96 19.11
C THR A 88 5.99 9.79 18.08
N GLY A 89 4.66 9.66 18.02
CA GLY A 89 3.84 10.22 16.96
C GLY A 89 4.07 9.59 15.59
N ARG A 90 4.97 8.62 15.46
CA ARG A 90 5.34 8.00 14.18
C ARG A 90 4.42 6.85 13.84
N LEU A 91 3.91 6.86 12.60
CA LEU A 91 2.99 5.86 12.08
C LEU A 91 3.50 5.31 10.75
N GLY A 92 3.29 4.01 10.53
CA GLY A 92 3.45 3.40 9.23
C GLY A 92 2.11 3.34 8.50
N LEU A 93 2.06 3.85 7.28
CA LEU A 93 0.90 3.69 6.41
C LEU A 93 1.23 2.62 5.36
N LEU A 94 0.60 1.45 5.52
CA LEU A 94 0.78 0.31 4.61
C LEU A 94 0.02 0.55 3.31
N SER A 95 0.68 0.29 2.18
CA SER A 95 0.13 0.43 0.83
C SER A 95 0.77 -0.54 -0.14
N SER A 96 0.34 -0.53 -1.40
CA SER A 96 0.98 -1.26 -2.51
C SER A 96 1.18 -2.76 -2.25
N MET A 97 0.32 -3.35 -1.43
CA MET A 97 0.33 -4.80 -1.18
C MET A 97 -0.31 -5.53 -2.36
N TYR A 98 0.51 -6.05 -3.24
CA TYR A 98 0.06 -6.75 -4.43
C TYR A 98 0.84 -8.05 -4.65
N THR A 99 0.17 -9.07 -5.16
CA THR A 99 0.78 -10.31 -5.63
C THR A 99 0.16 -10.68 -6.97
N ASP A 100 1.01 -10.92 -7.97
CA ASP A 100 0.60 -11.40 -9.30
C ASP A 100 -0.38 -12.58 -9.12
N PRO A 101 -1.55 -12.56 -9.79
CA PRO A 101 -2.59 -13.59 -9.63
C PRO A 101 -2.08 -15.03 -9.71
N ASN A 102 -1.09 -15.28 -10.58
CA ASN A 102 -0.50 -16.61 -10.77
C ASN A 102 0.36 -17.09 -9.58
N TYR A 103 0.69 -16.18 -8.67
CA TYR A 103 1.54 -16.45 -7.50
C TYR A 103 0.80 -16.26 -6.18
N ARG A 104 -0.51 -16.03 -6.23
CA ARG A 104 -1.35 -15.91 -5.02
C ARG A 104 -1.42 -17.23 -4.25
N ARG A 105 -1.70 -17.16 -2.95
CA ARG A 105 -1.84 -18.30 -2.02
C ARG A 105 -0.53 -19.05 -1.74
N MET A 106 0.61 -18.49 -2.11
CA MET A 106 1.96 -19.05 -1.88
C MET A 106 2.67 -18.40 -0.67
N GLY A 107 1.98 -17.61 0.12
CA GLY A 107 2.55 -16.94 1.31
C GLY A 107 3.39 -15.71 1.02
N ILE A 108 3.50 -15.27 -0.24
CA ILE A 108 4.32 -14.11 -0.66
C ILE A 108 3.87 -12.83 0.02
N ALA A 109 2.58 -12.54 0.02
CA ALA A 109 2.03 -11.33 0.64
C ALA A 109 2.35 -11.27 2.14
N LYS A 110 2.27 -12.39 2.87
CA LYS A 110 2.64 -12.45 4.28
C LYS A 110 4.12 -12.12 4.51
N LYS A 111 5.01 -12.68 3.70
CA LYS A 111 6.46 -12.41 3.79
C LYS A 111 6.78 -10.95 3.47
N LEU A 112 6.12 -10.35 2.48
CA LEU A 112 6.25 -8.93 2.17
C LEU A 112 5.76 -8.06 3.33
N LEU A 113 4.62 -8.41 3.91
CA LEU A 113 4.05 -7.72 5.07
C LEU A 113 5.00 -7.79 6.29
N ASP A 114 5.57 -8.96 6.58
CA ASP A 114 6.58 -9.12 7.64
C ASP A 114 7.76 -8.16 7.45
N LYS A 115 8.23 -8.01 6.21
CA LYS A 115 9.36 -7.12 5.89
C LYS A 115 9.04 -5.65 6.11
N VAL A 116 7.93 -5.16 5.58
CA VAL A 116 7.58 -3.72 5.73
C VAL A 116 7.13 -3.37 7.14
N VAL A 117 6.50 -4.28 7.87
CA VAL A 117 6.19 -4.08 9.29
C VAL A 117 7.47 -4.00 10.12
N ASN A 118 8.50 -4.80 9.76
CA ASN A 118 9.80 -4.70 10.41
C ASN A 118 10.50 -3.35 10.11
N GLU A 119 10.40 -2.83 8.90
CA GLU A 119 10.87 -1.47 8.58
C GLU A 119 10.16 -0.42 9.46
N ALA A 120 8.85 -0.54 9.66
CA ALA A 120 8.10 0.37 10.54
C ALA A 120 8.57 0.30 12.01
N ARG A 121 8.89 -0.91 12.50
CA ARG A 121 9.49 -1.08 13.84
C ARG A 121 10.84 -0.40 13.95
N GLN A 122 11.70 -0.59 12.95
CA GLN A 122 13.04 0.03 12.92
C GLN A 122 12.96 1.56 12.80
N TYR A 123 11.95 2.10 12.11
CA TYR A 123 11.70 3.54 12.01
C TYR A 123 11.18 4.14 13.33
N GLY A 124 10.72 3.31 14.26
CA GLY A 124 10.16 3.73 15.54
C GLY A 124 8.66 4.06 15.49
N CYS A 125 7.92 3.47 14.55
CA CYS A 125 6.48 3.62 14.49
C CYS A 125 5.79 2.97 15.69
N GLY A 126 4.80 3.66 16.25
CA GLY A 126 3.95 3.13 17.32
C GLY A 126 2.85 2.20 16.83
N SER A 127 2.45 2.35 15.57
CA SER A 127 1.48 1.48 14.90
C SER A 127 1.60 1.52 13.38
N VAL A 128 0.97 0.55 12.71
CA VAL A 128 0.82 0.48 11.26
C VAL A 128 -0.66 0.50 10.93
N TRP A 129 -1.04 1.35 10.00
CA TRP A 129 -2.41 1.51 9.54
C TRP A 129 -2.55 1.12 8.06
N ILE A 130 -3.73 0.64 7.70
CA ILE A 130 -4.10 0.34 6.32
C ILE A 130 -5.57 0.60 6.08
N THR A 131 -5.89 1.15 4.90
CA THR A 131 -7.23 1.05 4.32
C THR A 131 -7.27 -0.24 3.50
N ALA A 132 -7.85 -1.30 4.06
CA ALA A 132 -7.83 -2.62 3.48
C ALA A 132 -8.88 -2.76 2.37
N SER A 133 -8.47 -3.31 1.21
CA SER A 133 -9.42 -3.82 0.23
C SER A 133 -10.13 -5.08 0.74
N ASN A 134 -11.30 -5.39 0.18
CA ASN A 134 -12.05 -6.60 0.55
C ASN A 134 -11.21 -7.88 0.42
N MET A 135 -10.33 -7.95 -0.58
CA MET A 135 -9.43 -9.09 -0.78
C MET A 135 -8.33 -9.17 0.30
N GLY A 136 -7.89 -8.03 0.82
CA GLY A 136 -6.79 -7.93 1.79
C GLY A 136 -7.19 -8.21 3.24
N VAL A 137 -8.45 -8.01 3.59
CA VAL A 137 -8.95 -8.08 4.99
C VAL A 137 -8.54 -9.38 5.67
N LYS A 138 -8.66 -10.53 5.00
CA LYS A 138 -8.30 -11.83 5.58
C LYS A 138 -6.81 -11.91 5.94
N LEU A 139 -5.93 -11.40 5.08
CA LEU A 139 -4.48 -11.38 5.33
C LEU A 139 -4.17 -10.53 6.55
N TYR A 140 -4.71 -9.32 6.61
CA TYR A 140 -4.40 -8.38 7.68
C TYR A 140 -4.98 -8.82 9.01
N THR A 141 -6.21 -9.33 9.05
CA THR A 141 -6.82 -9.89 10.27
C THR A 141 -6.01 -11.09 10.78
N ALA A 142 -5.60 -11.99 9.91
CA ALA A 142 -4.76 -13.15 10.29
C ALA A 142 -3.36 -12.72 10.76
N TYR A 143 -2.86 -11.57 10.30
CA TYR A 143 -1.59 -11.00 10.75
C TYR A 143 -1.69 -10.33 12.13
N GLY A 144 -2.88 -9.90 12.55
CA GLY A 144 -3.12 -9.24 13.83
C GLY A 144 -3.60 -7.79 13.72
N PHE A 145 -3.92 -7.31 12.51
CA PHE A 145 -4.59 -6.01 12.37
C PHE A 145 -6.01 -6.10 12.91
N VAL A 146 -6.44 -5.04 13.57
CA VAL A 146 -7.78 -4.91 14.13
C VAL A 146 -8.50 -3.72 13.50
N HIS A 147 -9.82 -3.83 13.36
CA HIS A 147 -10.62 -2.71 12.87
C HIS A 147 -10.64 -1.57 13.89
N ASN A 148 -10.44 -0.35 13.40
CA ASN A 148 -10.63 0.86 14.18
C ASN A 148 -11.92 1.56 13.74
N GLY A 149 -13.01 1.31 14.45
CA GLY A 149 -14.35 1.82 14.11
C GLY A 149 -14.55 3.33 14.23
N ASN A 150 -13.56 4.07 14.78
CA ASN A 150 -13.63 5.52 14.95
C ASN A 150 -12.94 6.30 13.82
N PHE A 151 -12.46 5.63 12.77
CA PHE A 151 -11.89 6.31 11.62
C PHE A 151 -13.00 7.01 10.83
N MET A 152 -12.84 8.32 10.60
CA MET A 152 -13.77 9.12 9.82
C MET A 152 -13.01 9.89 8.73
N GLN A 153 -13.63 10.06 7.56
CA GLN A 153 -13.07 10.78 6.43
C GLN A 153 -14.03 11.89 5.97
N TYR A 154 -13.49 13.08 5.78
CA TYR A 154 -14.19 14.18 5.08
C TYR A 154 -13.47 14.42 3.74
N LYS A 155 -14.20 14.27 2.64
CA LYS A 155 -13.65 14.43 1.28
C LYS A 155 -13.57 15.90 0.91
N LEU A 156 -12.38 16.36 0.49
CA LEU A 156 -12.11 17.75 0.13
C LEU A 156 -12.07 18.00 -1.38
N THR A 157 -12.02 16.94 -2.20
CA THR A 157 -11.85 17.05 -3.66
C THR A 157 -12.98 16.34 -4.38
N ASN A 158 -13.36 16.86 -5.57
CA ASN A 158 -14.38 16.29 -6.45
C ASN A 158 -13.79 15.24 -7.43
N PHE A 159 -12.60 14.70 -7.17
CA PHE A 159 -12.03 13.62 -7.98
C PHE A 159 -12.80 12.28 -7.82
N TYR A 160 -13.77 12.25 -6.90
CA TYR A 160 -14.65 11.11 -6.74
C TYR A 160 -15.83 11.28 -7.72
N VAL A 161 -16.03 10.29 -8.59
CA VAL A 161 -17.27 10.14 -9.33
C VAL A 161 -18.42 10.22 -8.33
N LYS A 162 -19.37 11.15 -8.55
CA LYS A 162 -20.61 11.12 -7.77
C LYS A 162 -21.22 9.73 -7.98
N ASP A 163 -21.36 8.96 -6.91
CA ASP A 163 -22.28 7.84 -6.93
C ASP A 163 -23.66 8.46 -7.20
N ASP A 164 -24.27 8.13 -8.33
CA ASP A 164 -25.65 8.53 -8.68
C ASP A 164 -26.70 7.93 -7.71
N SER A 165 -26.26 7.36 -6.61
CA SER A 165 -27.11 6.74 -5.57
C SER A 165 -27.56 7.70 -4.47
N ASP A 166 -27.09 8.96 -4.44
CA ASP A 166 -27.55 9.97 -3.44
C ASP A 166 -28.68 10.86 -3.96
N GLY A 167 -29.42 10.39 -4.95
CA GLY A 167 -30.58 11.07 -5.52
C GLY A 167 -31.90 10.33 -5.31
N GLN A 168 -32.38 10.20 -4.08
CA GLN A 168 -33.79 10.17 -3.73
C GLN A 168 -34.00 10.48 -2.25
#